data_46a2b0a02ea2ab840a77ed2f87d245a0
#
_entry.id   46a2b0a02ea2ab840a77ed2f87d245a0
#
_cell.length_a   1.000
_cell.length_b   1.000
_cell.length_c   1.000
_cell.angle_alpha   90.00
_cell.angle_beta   90.00
_cell.angle_gamma   90.00
#
_symmetry.space_group_name_H-M   'P 1'
#
loop_
_entity.id
_entity.type
_entity.pdbx_description
1 polymer ?
#
loop_
_entity_poly.entity_id
_entity_poly.type
_entity_poly.pdbx_seq_one_letter_code
_entity_poly.pdbx_strand_id
1 'polypeptide(L)'
;MLPFKNKITELFGIQYPIIQAGMIWASGWRLASAVSNAGGLGILGAGSMYPEVLKEHIQKCKAATDKPFGVNLPLLYPDIDKHIRTIIEEEVKIVFTSAGNPATWTAHLKQHGITVVHVVSSSKFAIKAQQAGCDAVVAEGFEAGGHNGREETT
;
A
#
# COMPACT_ATOMS: atom_id res chain seq x y z
N MET A 1 -16.13 5.89 22.64
CA MET A 1 -16.35 6.29 21.24
C MET A 1 -16.71 5.05 20.44
N LEU A 2 -17.82 5.03 19.72
CA LEU A 2 -18.19 3.88 18.88
C LEU A 2 -17.13 3.73 17.78
N PRO A 3 -16.65 2.51 17.49
CA PRO A 3 -15.65 2.31 16.44
C PRO A 3 -16.27 2.66 15.08
N PHE A 4 -15.48 3.30 14.21
CA PHE A 4 -15.88 3.49 12.82
C PHE A 4 -16.00 2.12 12.14
N LYS A 5 -17.22 1.76 11.75
CA LYS A 5 -17.48 0.49 11.06
C LYS A 5 -17.85 0.77 9.61
N ASN A 6 -16.94 0.49 8.70
CA ASN A 6 -17.14 0.61 7.26
C ASN A 6 -16.24 -0.39 6.51
N LYS A 7 -16.42 -0.49 5.20
CA LYS A 7 -15.66 -1.44 4.35
C LYS A 7 -14.14 -1.27 4.44
N ILE A 8 -13.64 -0.05 4.65
CA ILE A 8 -12.20 0.22 4.75
C ILE A 8 -11.64 -0.26 6.08
N THR A 9 -12.34 0.05 7.19
CA THR A 9 -11.90 -0.43 8.51
C THR A 9 -11.98 -1.94 8.63
N GLU A 10 -12.97 -2.56 8.00
CA GLU A 10 -13.12 -4.02 7.96
C GLU A 10 -12.05 -4.67 7.07
N LEU A 11 -11.78 -4.11 5.87
CA LEU A 11 -10.80 -4.66 4.93
C LEU A 11 -9.39 -4.70 5.52
N PHE A 12 -9.00 -3.64 6.24
CA PHE A 12 -7.64 -3.50 6.75
C PHE A 12 -7.48 -3.84 8.23
N GLY A 13 -8.58 -4.08 8.96
CA GLY A 13 -8.53 -4.35 10.39
C GLY A 13 -8.08 -3.15 11.23
N ILE A 14 -8.43 -1.92 10.81
CA ILE A 14 -8.04 -0.65 11.45
C ILE A 14 -9.20 0.02 12.17
N GLN A 15 -8.87 0.90 13.13
CA GLN A 15 -9.88 1.58 13.95
C GLN A 15 -10.50 2.78 13.23
N TYR A 16 -9.69 3.55 12.50
CA TYR A 16 -10.10 4.74 11.77
C TYR A 16 -9.88 4.55 10.27
N PRO A 17 -10.80 5.00 9.39
CA PRO A 17 -10.61 4.89 7.95
C PRO A 17 -9.61 5.94 7.43
N ILE A 18 -8.43 5.96 8.02
CA ILE A 18 -7.33 6.88 7.70
C ILE A 18 -6.12 6.06 7.29
N ILE A 19 -5.60 6.34 6.11
CA ILE A 19 -4.46 5.64 5.53
C ILE A 19 -3.37 6.67 5.23
N GLN A 20 -2.20 6.49 5.82
CA GLN A 20 -1.05 7.32 5.52
C GLN A 20 -0.40 6.83 4.22
N ALA A 21 -0.17 7.74 3.30
CA ALA A 21 0.42 7.41 2.00
C ALA A 21 1.86 6.88 2.11
N GLY A 22 2.22 5.97 1.21
CA GLY A 22 3.59 5.48 1.05
C GLY A 22 4.46 6.50 0.32
N MET A 23 4.97 7.49 1.02
CA MET A 23 5.77 8.59 0.47
C MET A 23 7.24 8.20 0.36
N ILE A 24 7.83 8.42 -0.83
CA ILE A 24 9.27 8.24 -1.08
C ILE A 24 10.07 9.10 -0.09
N TRP A 25 11.14 8.54 0.52
CA TRP A 25 12.03 9.15 1.52
C TRP A 25 11.39 9.51 2.87
N ALA A 26 10.06 9.63 2.96
CA ALA A 26 9.37 10.08 4.17
C ALA A 26 8.71 8.95 4.96
N SER A 27 8.18 7.92 4.28
CA SER A 27 7.41 6.84 4.93
C SER A 27 8.30 5.65 5.28
N GLY A 28 9.13 5.82 6.28
CA GLY A 28 9.86 4.72 6.90
C GLY A 28 9.06 4.04 8.02
N TRP A 29 9.67 3.04 8.65
CA TRP A 29 9.04 2.23 9.70
C TRP A 29 8.52 3.04 10.89
N ARG A 30 9.21 4.16 11.26
CA ARG A 30 8.78 5.00 12.39
C ARG A 30 7.43 5.64 12.13
N LEU A 31 7.24 6.22 10.95
CA LEU A 31 5.96 6.84 10.60
C LEU A 31 4.87 5.77 10.43
N ALA A 32 5.14 4.71 9.68
CA ALA A 32 4.17 3.65 9.44
C ALA A 32 3.69 3.01 10.75
N SER A 33 4.59 2.63 11.66
CA SER A 33 4.21 2.04 12.95
C SER A 33 3.47 3.03 13.86
N ALA A 34 3.86 4.31 13.86
CA ALA A 34 3.17 5.33 14.65
C ALA A 34 1.71 5.53 14.21
N VAL A 35 1.47 5.58 12.90
CA VAL A 35 0.11 5.68 12.34
C VAL A 35 -0.71 4.43 12.65
N SER A 36 -0.12 3.24 12.48
CA SER A 36 -0.79 1.97 12.81
C SER A 36 -1.14 1.89 14.30
N ASN A 37 -0.23 2.26 15.19
CA ASN A 37 -0.47 2.31 16.63
C ASN A 37 -1.55 3.35 17.02
N ALA A 38 -1.71 4.42 16.24
CA ALA A 38 -2.78 5.40 16.42
C ALA A 38 -4.14 4.95 15.88
N GLY A 39 -4.23 3.75 15.27
CA GLY A 39 -5.48 3.16 14.78
C GLY A 39 -5.80 3.41 13.31
N GLY A 40 -4.91 4.05 12.56
CA GLY A 40 -4.96 4.13 11.10
C GLY A 40 -4.20 3.00 10.42
N LEU A 41 -3.95 3.12 9.12
CA LEU A 41 -3.07 2.23 8.37
C LEU A 41 -1.80 2.98 7.98
N GLY A 42 -0.67 2.62 8.58
CA GLY A 42 0.63 3.10 8.17
C GLY A 42 1.15 2.33 6.95
N ILE A 43 1.82 3.03 6.03
CA ILE A 43 2.35 2.40 4.81
C ILE A 43 3.83 2.75 4.64
N LEU A 44 4.67 1.73 4.44
CA LEU A 44 6.07 1.89 4.05
C LEU A 44 6.16 2.30 2.58
N GLY A 45 6.91 3.34 2.28
CA GLY A 45 7.13 3.82 0.90
C GLY A 45 8.34 3.13 0.25
N ALA A 46 8.15 2.01 -0.45
CA ALA A 46 9.25 1.23 -0.99
C ALA A 46 9.91 1.82 -2.25
N GLY A 47 9.34 2.87 -2.85
CA GLY A 47 9.82 3.42 -4.12
C GLY A 47 11.22 4.06 -4.07
N SER A 48 11.82 4.25 -2.90
CA SER A 48 13.19 4.75 -2.71
C SER A 48 14.10 3.75 -1.98
N MET A 49 13.60 2.56 -1.70
CA MET A 49 14.33 1.57 -0.90
C MET A 49 14.95 0.51 -1.82
N TYR A 50 16.21 0.16 -1.58
CA TYR A 50 16.75 -1.10 -2.07
C TYR A 50 16.07 -2.28 -1.38
N PRO A 51 16.05 -3.48 -1.96
CA PRO A 51 15.34 -4.63 -1.38
C PRO A 51 15.74 -4.95 0.06
N GLU A 52 17.02 -4.88 0.40
CA GLU A 52 17.54 -5.09 1.75
C GLU A 52 17.10 -3.99 2.73
N VAL A 53 16.99 -2.74 2.26
CA VAL A 53 16.49 -1.64 3.07
C VAL A 53 14.99 -1.81 3.33
N LEU A 54 14.23 -2.23 2.32
CA LEU A 54 12.81 -2.55 2.49
C LEU A 54 12.63 -3.66 3.52
N LYS A 55 13.42 -4.73 3.44
CA LYS A 55 13.41 -5.83 4.41
C LYS A 55 13.63 -5.32 5.83
N GLU A 56 14.68 -4.52 6.03
CA GLU A 56 14.99 -3.90 7.33
C GLU A 56 13.82 -3.07 7.86
N HIS A 57 13.19 -2.25 7.00
CA HIS A 57 12.05 -1.41 7.38
C HIS A 57 10.82 -2.24 7.74
N ILE A 58 10.53 -3.33 7.02
CA ILE A 58 9.45 -4.25 7.37
C ILE A 58 9.69 -4.88 8.74
N GLN A 59 10.89 -5.40 8.99
CA GLN A 59 11.24 -6.04 10.26
C GLN A 59 11.16 -5.06 11.43
N LYS A 60 11.67 -3.85 11.26
CA LYS A 60 11.57 -2.79 12.28
C LYS A 60 10.11 -2.35 12.52
N CYS A 61 9.29 -2.30 11.46
CA CYS A 61 7.87 -1.99 11.61
C CYS A 61 7.15 -3.08 12.41
N LYS A 62 7.39 -4.36 12.10
CA LYS A 62 6.86 -5.49 12.87
C LYS A 62 7.29 -5.48 14.34
N ALA A 63 8.50 -5.06 14.62
CA ALA A 63 8.98 -4.93 16.00
C ALA A 63 8.36 -3.74 16.75
N ALA A 64 7.90 -2.71 16.05
CA ALA A 64 7.38 -1.47 16.62
C ALA A 64 5.84 -1.45 16.74
N THR A 65 5.12 -2.37 16.09
CA THR A 65 3.66 -2.45 16.13
C THR A 65 3.15 -3.88 15.92
N ASP A 66 2.10 -4.24 16.63
CA ASP A 66 1.27 -5.43 16.42
C ASP A 66 0.07 -5.16 15.52
N LYS A 67 -0.10 -3.91 15.07
CA LYS A 67 -1.22 -3.44 14.26
C LYS A 67 -0.93 -3.64 12.76
N PRO A 68 -1.98 -3.70 11.91
CA PRO A 68 -1.80 -3.78 10.48
C PRO A 68 -0.98 -2.61 9.93
N PHE A 69 -0.09 -2.89 9.01
CA PHE A 69 0.60 -1.92 8.17
C PHE A 69 0.74 -2.44 6.75
N GLY A 70 0.98 -1.57 5.80
CA GLY A 70 1.14 -1.92 4.39
C GLY A 70 2.49 -1.49 3.83
N VAL A 71 2.71 -1.89 2.58
CA VAL A 71 3.86 -1.46 1.76
C VAL A 71 3.33 -0.87 0.46
N ASN A 72 3.73 0.36 0.11
CA ASN A 72 3.50 0.92 -1.22
C ASN A 72 4.64 0.51 -2.14
N LEU A 73 4.26 -0.04 -3.30
CA LEU A 73 5.16 -0.63 -4.26
C LEU A 73 4.91 -0.06 -5.66
N PRO A 74 5.71 0.92 -6.11
CA PRO A 74 5.65 1.41 -7.48
C PRO A 74 6.11 0.32 -8.44
N LEU A 75 5.23 -0.12 -9.36
CA LEU A 75 5.48 -1.27 -10.24
C LEU A 75 6.53 -1.01 -11.33
N LEU A 76 6.93 0.24 -11.53
CA LEU A 76 8.01 0.62 -12.45
C LEU A 76 9.40 0.62 -11.79
N TYR A 77 9.50 0.20 -10.52
CA TYR A 77 10.79 0.10 -9.85
C TYR A 77 11.68 -0.98 -10.51
N PRO A 78 12.96 -0.72 -10.77
CA PRO A 78 13.83 -1.64 -11.52
C PRO A 78 13.98 -3.04 -10.90
N ASP A 79 14.00 -3.12 -9.57
CA ASP A 79 14.15 -4.38 -8.81
C ASP A 79 12.81 -4.90 -8.25
N ILE A 80 11.70 -4.68 -8.97
CA ILE A 80 10.36 -5.03 -8.53
C ILE A 80 10.23 -6.50 -8.08
N ASP A 81 10.85 -7.43 -8.80
CA ASP A 81 10.82 -8.87 -8.48
C ASP A 81 11.44 -9.15 -7.10
N LYS A 82 12.52 -8.44 -6.76
CA LYS A 82 13.17 -8.57 -5.45
C LYS A 82 12.29 -8.00 -4.34
N HIS A 83 11.61 -6.86 -4.59
CA HIS A 83 10.66 -6.28 -3.65
C HIS A 83 9.47 -7.21 -3.39
N ILE A 84 8.89 -7.79 -4.44
CA ILE A 84 7.80 -8.76 -4.34
C ILE A 84 8.23 -9.97 -3.49
N ARG A 85 9.42 -10.50 -3.76
CA ARG A 85 9.98 -11.62 -2.98
C ARG A 85 10.14 -11.24 -1.51
N THR A 86 10.75 -10.08 -1.22
CA THR A 86 10.93 -9.58 0.14
C THR A 86 9.59 -9.42 0.87
N ILE A 87 8.56 -8.88 0.21
CA ILE A 87 7.22 -8.71 0.75
C ILE A 87 6.60 -10.05 1.14
N ILE A 88 6.75 -11.07 0.28
CA ILE A 88 6.22 -12.41 0.52
C ILE A 88 7.00 -13.10 1.65
N GLU A 89 8.33 -13.10 1.59
CA GLU A 89 9.21 -13.71 2.60
C GLU A 89 9.00 -13.11 3.99
N GLU A 90 8.81 -11.78 4.04
CA GLU A 90 8.50 -11.05 5.27
C GLU A 90 7.00 -11.06 5.62
N GLU A 91 6.18 -11.87 4.95
CA GLU A 91 4.75 -12.08 5.26
C GLU A 91 3.94 -10.78 5.41
N VAL A 92 4.23 -9.76 4.61
CA VAL A 92 3.42 -8.53 4.56
C VAL A 92 2.01 -8.86 4.09
N LYS A 93 0.99 -8.33 4.75
CA LYS A 93 -0.42 -8.68 4.47
C LYS A 93 -1.14 -7.68 3.57
N ILE A 94 -0.61 -6.47 3.41
CA ILE A 94 -1.29 -5.38 2.68
C ILE A 94 -0.27 -4.71 1.75
N VAL A 95 -0.57 -4.66 0.46
CA VAL A 95 0.27 -4.02 -0.56
C VAL A 95 -0.54 -3.01 -1.35
N PHE A 96 -0.02 -1.80 -1.44
CA PHE A 96 -0.52 -0.74 -2.32
C PHE A 96 0.37 -0.67 -3.54
N THR A 97 -0.12 -1.06 -4.70
CA THR A 97 0.62 -0.95 -5.95
C THR A 97 0.31 0.37 -6.66
N SER A 98 1.30 0.96 -7.30
CA SER A 98 1.16 2.22 -8.04
C SER A 98 2.04 2.21 -9.30
N ALA A 99 1.85 3.20 -10.17
CA ALA A 99 2.71 3.44 -11.34
C ALA A 99 2.98 2.20 -12.20
N GLY A 100 1.96 1.56 -12.74
CA GLY A 100 2.14 0.41 -13.62
C GLY A 100 0.84 -0.35 -13.93
N ASN A 101 0.96 -1.53 -14.48
CA ASN A 101 -0.18 -2.36 -14.79
C ASN A 101 -0.56 -3.26 -13.61
N PRO A 102 -1.76 -3.10 -13.01
CA PRO A 102 -2.18 -3.91 -11.87
C PRO A 102 -2.22 -5.41 -12.17
N ALA A 103 -2.49 -5.80 -13.43
CA ALA A 103 -2.56 -7.22 -13.80
C ALA A 103 -1.23 -7.97 -13.65
N THR A 104 -0.09 -7.28 -13.62
CA THR A 104 1.22 -7.92 -13.61
C THR A 104 1.46 -8.73 -12.33
N TRP A 105 1.12 -8.19 -11.16
CA TRP A 105 1.47 -8.78 -9.88
C TRP A 105 0.29 -9.10 -8.96
N THR A 106 -0.91 -8.56 -9.24
CA THR A 106 -2.07 -8.72 -8.35
C THR A 106 -2.39 -10.20 -8.10
N ALA A 107 -2.50 -11.02 -9.13
CA ALA A 107 -2.83 -12.44 -8.97
C ALA A 107 -1.77 -13.18 -8.13
N HIS A 108 -0.49 -12.88 -8.38
CA HIS A 108 0.63 -13.49 -7.64
C HIS A 108 0.60 -13.10 -6.16
N LEU A 109 0.43 -11.83 -5.84
CA LEU A 109 0.33 -11.36 -4.45
C LEU A 109 -0.88 -11.98 -3.72
N LYS A 110 -2.02 -12.06 -4.40
CA LYS A 110 -3.24 -12.67 -3.83
C LYS A 110 -3.10 -14.16 -3.56
N GLN A 111 -2.35 -14.91 -4.37
CA GLN A 111 -2.03 -16.31 -4.09
C GLN A 111 -1.27 -16.51 -2.77
N HIS A 112 -0.59 -15.46 -2.28
CA HIS A 112 0.09 -15.44 -0.97
C HIS A 112 -0.76 -14.83 0.15
N GLY A 113 -2.07 -14.66 -0.07
CA GLY A 113 -2.99 -14.12 0.94
C GLY A 113 -2.80 -12.64 1.24
N ILE A 114 -2.24 -11.87 0.29
CA ILE A 114 -2.00 -10.44 0.43
C ILE A 114 -3.21 -9.65 -0.09
N THR A 115 -3.67 -8.69 0.69
CA THR A 115 -4.65 -7.70 0.27
C THR A 115 -3.97 -6.71 -0.66
N VAL A 116 -4.49 -6.57 -1.89
CA VAL A 116 -3.89 -5.72 -2.93
C VAL A 116 -4.79 -4.55 -3.24
N VAL A 117 -4.24 -3.35 -3.12
CA VAL A 117 -4.87 -2.08 -3.48
C VAL A 117 -4.09 -1.45 -4.62
N HIS A 118 -4.76 -0.86 -5.61
CA HIS A 118 -4.07 -0.17 -6.71
C HIS A 118 -4.42 1.31 -6.75
N VAL A 119 -3.41 2.15 -6.95
CA VAL A 119 -3.59 3.60 -7.12
C VAL A 119 -3.99 3.89 -8.56
N VAL A 120 -5.08 4.63 -8.75
CA VAL A 120 -5.67 4.93 -10.06
C VAL A 120 -6.00 6.41 -10.19
N SER A 121 -5.82 6.95 -11.40
CA SER A 121 -6.09 8.36 -11.72
C SER A 121 -7.36 8.56 -12.58
N SER A 122 -8.14 7.52 -12.81
CA SER A 122 -9.40 7.63 -13.55
C SER A 122 -10.30 6.42 -13.34
N SER A 123 -11.59 6.55 -13.63
CA SER A 123 -12.55 5.46 -13.60
C SER A 123 -12.18 4.30 -14.53
N LYS A 124 -11.58 4.59 -15.69
CA LYS A 124 -11.07 3.57 -16.62
C LYS A 124 -9.99 2.71 -15.97
N PHE A 125 -9.06 3.31 -15.23
CA PHE A 125 -8.02 2.58 -14.52
C PHE A 125 -8.57 1.85 -13.29
N ALA A 126 -9.60 2.38 -12.63
CA ALA A 126 -10.29 1.69 -11.55
C ALA A 126 -10.94 0.38 -12.02
N ILE A 127 -11.64 0.41 -13.17
CA ILE A 127 -12.21 -0.79 -13.80
C ILE A 127 -11.10 -1.81 -14.13
N LYS A 128 -9.97 -1.34 -14.67
CA LYS A 128 -8.83 -2.21 -14.97
C LYS A 128 -8.24 -2.86 -13.71
N ALA A 129 -8.12 -2.12 -12.61
CA ALA A 129 -7.67 -2.66 -11.33
C ALA A 129 -8.66 -3.70 -10.77
N GLN A 130 -9.96 -3.42 -10.86
CA GLN A 130 -11.01 -4.36 -10.47
C GLN A 130 -10.92 -5.66 -11.30
N GLN A 131 -10.76 -5.56 -12.62
CA GLN A 131 -10.61 -6.72 -13.50
C GLN A 131 -9.33 -7.53 -13.21
N ALA A 132 -8.28 -6.87 -12.74
CA ALA A 132 -7.06 -7.53 -12.28
C ALA A 132 -7.21 -8.25 -10.93
N GLY A 133 -8.33 -8.07 -10.22
CA GLY A 133 -8.64 -8.70 -8.95
C GLY A 133 -8.14 -7.95 -7.72
N CYS A 134 -7.85 -6.64 -7.84
CA CYS A 134 -7.54 -5.80 -6.67
C CYS A 134 -8.72 -5.76 -5.69
N ASP A 135 -8.42 -5.74 -4.39
CA ASP A 135 -9.43 -5.70 -3.33
C ASP A 135 -10.04 -4.30 -3.14
N ALA A 136 -9.25 -3.27 -3.47
CA ALA A 136 -9.67 -1.87 -3.43
C ALA A 136 -8.84 -1.02 -4.40
N VAL A 137 -9.23 0.23 -4.56
CA VAL A 137 -8.47 1.26 -5.30
C VAL A 137 -8.30 2.51 -4.45
N VAL A 138 -7.21 3.24 -4.72
CA VAL A 138 -7.03 4.63 -4.28
C VAL A 138 -7.30 5.51 -5.48
N ALA A 139 -8.32 6.35 -5.43
CA ALA A 139 -8.55 7.39 -6.42
C ALA A 139 -7.60 8.56 -6.14
N GLU A 140 -6.78 8.90 -7.13
CA GLU A 140 -5.78 9.95 -7.01
C GLU A 140 -6.02 11.01 -8.08
N GLY A 141 -6.21 12.26 -7.66
CA GLY A 141 -6.33 13.41 -8.53
C GLY A 141 -5.06 14.25 -8.57
N PHE A 142 -5.09 15.37 -9.30
CA PHE A 142 -3.96 16.29 -9.46
C PHE A 142 -3.56 16.98 -8.15
N GLU A 143 -4.45 17.05 -7.18
CA GLU A 143 -4.23 17.62 -5.85
C GLU A 143 -3.34 16.74 -4.95
N ALA A 144 -3.04 15.52 -5.38
CA ALA A 144 -2.14 14.63 -4.66
C ALA A 144 -0.69 15.12 -4.74
N GLY A 145 0.13 14.72 -3.76
CA GLY A 145 1.57 14.97 -3.78
C GLY A 145 2.32 13.97 -4.67
N GLY A 146 3.43 14.39 -5.28
CA GLY A 146 4.26 13.54 -6.12
C GLY A 146 3.79 13.44 -7.58
N HIS A 147 3.97 12.29 -8.21
CA HIS A 147 3.44 12.02 -9.54
C HIS A 147 1.95 11.74 -9.43
N ASN A 148 1.14 12.55 -10.05
CA ASN A 148 -0.32 12.49 -9.94
C ASN A 148 -1.00 12.46 -11.33
N GLY A 149 -2.31 12.19 -11.32
CA GLY A 149 -3.16 12.32 -12.49
C GLY A 149 -3.40 13.78 -12.90
N ARG A 150 -4.11 13.97 -14.02
CA ARG A 150 -4.48 15.30 -14.54
C ARG A 150 -5.90 15.69 -14.15
N GLU A 151 -6.68 14.75 -13.68
CA GLU A 151 -8.10 14.93 -13.35
C GLU A 151 -8.26 15.19 -11.85
N GLU A 152 -9.33 15.86 -11.45
CA GLU A 152 -9.72 16.03 -10.05
C GLU A 152 -10.22 14.70 -9.47
N THR A 153 -10.09 14.53 -8.16
CA THR A 153 -10.55 13.32 -7.47
C THR A 153 -12.08 13.28 -7.36
N THR A 154 -12.73 14.43 -7.44
CA THR A 154 -14.20 14.59 -7.32
C THR A 154 -14.89 14.69 -8.66
#